data_4b63a0169624076663f2b51732c39c11
#
_entry.id   4b63a0169624076663f2b51732c39c11
#
_cell.length_a   1.000
_cell.length_b   1.000
_cell.length_c   1.000
_cell.angle_alpha   90.00
_cell.angle_beta   90.00
_cell.angle_gamma   90.00
#
_symmetry.space_group_name_H-M   'P 1'
#
loop_
_entity.id
_entity.type
_entity.pdbx_description
1 polymer ?
#
loop_
_entity_poly.entity_id
_entity_poly.type
_entity_poly.pdbx_seq_one_letter_code
_entity_poly.pdbx_strand_id
1 'polypeptide(L)'
;MFYYISTNSWNLLESFVSESISPFSFYQVRGYGNNLSRYLDGTNERANYLILSTKEINGDYVLKVNDEILDKSNIAPVKNSKTLFTYNKTIYYKKGAIAFLFSSRDLLESLVAESQILFESNFRNTII
;
A
#
# COMPACT_ATOMS: atom_id res chain seq x y z
N MET A 1 13.64 6.69 8.19
CA MET A 1 13.59 6.49 6.74
C MET A 1 12.20 6.04 6.33
N PHE A 2 11.75 6.52 5.19
CA PHE A 2 10.42 6.18 4.68
C PHE A 2 10.51 5.47 3.34
N TYR A 3 9.57 4.57 3.12
CA TYR A 3 9.32 3.98 1.82
C TYR A 3 7.95 4.41 1.32
N TYR A 4 7.81 4.44 0.01
CA TYR A 4 6.57 4.83 -0.66
C TYR A 4 6.06 3.64 -1.46
N ILE A 5 4.76 3.38 -1.38
CA ILE A 5 4.09 2.28 -2.09
C ILE A 5 2.95 2.88 -2.90
N SER A 6 3.01 2.74 -4.21
CA SER A 6 1.91 3.13 -5.09
C SER A 6 0.81 2.08 -5.01
N THR A 7 -0.43 2.52 -4.92
CA THR A 7 -1.57 1.62 -4.84
C THR A 7 -2.76 2.20 -5.62
N ASN A 8 -3.94 1.63 -5.44
CA ASN A 8 -5.18 2.09 -6.05
C ASN A 8 -6.32 2.06 -5.03
N SER A 9 -7.47 2.60 -5.40
CA SER A 9 -8.61 2.69 -4.48
C SER A 9 -9.10 1.33 -4.00
N TRP A 10 -9.07 0.32 -4.85
CA TRP A 10 -9.51 -1.03 -4.47
C TRP A 10 -8.61 -1.66 -3.42
N ASN A 11 -7.30 -1.55 -3.63
CA ASN A 11 -6.32 -2.03 -2.65
C ASN A 11 -6.46 -1.30 -1.31
N LEU A 12 -6.65 0.02 -1.35
CA LEU A 12 -6.82 0.79 -0.13
C LEU A 12 -8.07 0.41 0.62
N LEU A 13 -9.21 0.23 -0.06
CA LEU A 13 -10.44 -0.20 0.59
C LEU A 13 -10.27 -1.55 1.29
N GLU A 14 -9.67 -2.52 0.61
CA GLU A 14 -9.38 -3.83 1.20
C GLU A 14 -8.39 -3.72 2.36
N SER A 15 -7.39 -2.88 2.23
CA SER A 15 -6.38 -2.70 3.27
C SER A 15 -6.94 -2.03 4.52
N PHE A 16 -7.94 -1.18 4.38
CA PHE A 16 -8.60 -0.58 5.54
C PHE A 16 -9.40 -1.62 6.33
N VAL A 17 -10.05 -2.56 5.64
CA VAL A 17 -10.78 -3.64 6.30
C VAL A 17 -9.83 -4.53 7.12
N SER A 18 -8.69 -4.87 6.54
CA SER A 18 -7.71 -5.74 7.19
C SER A 18 -6.71 -4.99 8.07
N GLU A 19 -6.70 -3.67 8.03
CA GLU A 19 -5.71 -2.79 8.68
C GLU A 19 -4.28 -3.17 8.31
N SER A 20 -4.09 -3.54 7.05
CA SER A 20 -2.80 -4.00 6.54
C SER A 20 -2.75 -3.91 5.03
N ILE A 21 -1.55 -3.91 4.47
CA ILE A 21 -1.35 -4.10 3.05
C ILE A 21 -0.43 -5.30 2.82
N SER A 22 -0.79 -6.12 1.84
CA SER A 22 -0.09 -7.37 1.57
C SER A 22 0.33 -7.47 0.11
N PRO A 23 1.34 -8.31 -0.20
CA PRO A 23 1.56 -8.73 -1.57
C PRO A 23 0.28 -9.28 -2.18
N PHE A 24 0.14 -9.08 -3.46
CA PHE A 24 -1.08 -9.40 -4.18
C PHE A 24 -1.51 -10.87 -4.04
N SER A 25 -0.56 -11.80 -4.10
CA SER A 25 -0.84 -13.24 -3.97
C SER A 25 -1.48 -13.61 -2.63
N PHE A 26 -1.27 -12.80 -1.58
CA PHE A 26 -1.86 -13.03 -0.27
C PHE A 26 -3.39 -12.83 -0.30
N TYR A 27 -3.85 -11.86 -1.10
CA TYR A 27 -5.30 -11.64 -1.28
C TYR A 27 -5.95 -12.81 -2.00
N GLN A 28 -5.24 -13.43 -2.92
CA GLN A 28 -5.70 -14.60 -3.63
C GLN A 28 -5.97 -15.76 -2.66
N VAL A 29 -5.04 -16.00 -1.75
CA VAL A 29 -5.19 -17.04 -0.71
C VAL A 29 -6.37 -16.74 0.20
N ARG A 30 -6.66 -15.46 0.45
CA ARG A 30 -7.78 -15.03 1.29
C ARG A 30 -9.14 -15.05 0.60
N GLY A 31 -9.20 -15.46 -0.66
CA GLY A 31 -10.47 -15.58 -1.38
C GLY A 31 -10.89 -14.36 -2.20
N TYR A 32 -9.98 -13.42 -2.44
CA TYR A 32 -10.28 -12.23 -3.24
C TYR A 32 -10.02 -12.43 -4.74
N GLY A 33 -10.04 -13.67 -5.19
CA GLY A 33 -9.66 -14.03 -6.56
C GLY A 33 -10.42 -13.33 -7.68
N ASN A 34 -11.69 -13.04 -7.48
CA ASN A 34 -12.53 -12.43 -8.49
C ASN A 34 -12.15 -10.97 -8.80
N ASN A 35 -11.37 -10.33 -7.94
CA ASN A 35 -10.96 -8.95 -8.10
C ASN A 35 -9.48 -8.81 -8.46
N LEU A 36 -8.85 -9.90 -8.85
CA LEU A 36 -7.41 -9.95 -9.09
C LEU A 36 -6.92 -8.92 -10.10
N SER A 37 -7.64 -8.77 -11.22
CA SER A 37 -7.23 -7.84 -12.27
C SER A 37 -7.17 -6.38 -11.82
N ARG A 38 -7.89 -6.04 -10.75
CA ARG A 38 -7.91 -4.68 -10.21
C ARG A 38 -6.70 -4.34 -9.37
N TYR A 39 -6.02 -5.35 -8.88
CA TYR A 39 -4.83 -5.19 -8.04
C TYR A 39 -3.54 -5.34 -8.83
N LEU A 40 -3.62 -5.99 -10.00
CA LEU A 40 -2.44 -6.30 -10.79
C LEU A 40 -1.86 -5.03 -11.40
N ASP A 41 -0.60 -4.83 -11.11
CA ASP A 41 0.21 -3.77 -11.67
C ASP A 41 1.10 -4.33 -12.78
N GLY A 42 0.47 -5.06 -13.71
CA GLY A 42 1.05 -5.44 -14.98
C GLY A 42 1.83 -6.74 -15.07
N THR A 43 2.45 -7.26 -14.02
CA THR A 43 3.21 -8.52 -14.14
C THR A 43 2.95 -9.47 -12.98
N ASN A 44 2.83 -10.77 -13.31
CA ASN A 44 2.69 -11.83 -12.31
C ASN A 44 3.86 -11.91 -11.34
N GLU A 45 5.03 -11.43 -11.74
CA GLU A 45 6.22 -11.41 -10.90
C GLU A 45 6.06 -10.55 -9.67
N ARG A 46 5.25 -9.50 -9.76
CA ARG A 46 4.97 -8.59 -8.65
C ARG A 46 3.91 -9.09 -7.69
N ALA A 47 3.26 -10.21 -8.02
CA ALA A 47 2.18 -10.74 -7.18
C ALA A 47 2.66 -11.21 -5.81
N ASN A 48 3.91 -11.60 -5.68
CA ASN A 48 4.46 -12.20 -4.47
C ASN A 48 5.12 -11.21 -3.52
N TYR A 49 5.19 -9.93 -3.88
CA TYR A 49 5.81 -8.93 -3.03
C TYR A 49 5.27 -7.53 -3.31
N LEU A 50 5.43 -6.67 -2.33
CA LEU A 50 5.17 -5.25 -2.47
C LEU A 50 6.41 -4.58 -3.06
N ILE A 51 6.22 -3.51 -3.83
CA ILE A 51 7.31 -2.68 -4.32
C ILE A 51 7.41 -1.44 -3.44
N LEU A 52 8.57 -1.28 -2.82
CA LEU A 52 8.89 -0.13 -1.97
C LEU A 52 9.80 0.81 -2.74
N SER A 53 9.55 2.11 -2.66
CA SER A 53 10.41 3.13 -3.24
C SER A 53 10.99 4.02 -2.15
N THR A 54 12.29 4.30 -2.24
CA THR A 54 12.92 5.30 -1.36
C THR A 54 12.68 6.72 -1.85
N LYS A 55 12.24 6.88 -3.10
CA LYS A 55 11.84 8.15 -3.69
C LYS A 55 10.34 8.34 -3.57
N GLU A 56 9.91 9.59 -3.39
CA GLU A 56 8.50 9.93 -3.46
C GLU A 56 7.91 9.53 -4.81
N ILE A 57 6.69 9.00 -4.74
CA ILE A 57 5.94 8.58 -5.91
C ILE A 57 4.80 9.57 -6.13
N ASN A 58 4.66 10.06 -7.36
CA ASN A 58 3.55 10.91 -7.76
C ASN A 58 2.42 10.04 -8.29
N GLY A 59 1.66 9.45 -7.40
CA GLY A 59 0.50 8.63 -7.72
C GLY A 59 -0.75 9.16 -7.07
N ASP A 60 -1.91 8.71 -7.54
CA ASP A 60 -3.20 9.12 -6.95
C ASP A 60 -3.36 8.64 -5.52
N TYR A 61 -2.84 7.45 -5.24
CA TYR A 61 -2.89 6.83 -3.92
C TYR A 61 -1.52 6.27 -3.59
N VAL A 62 -0.90 6.80 -2.56
CA VAL A 62 0.44 6.37 -2.14
C VAL A 62 0.45 6.16 -0.63
N LEU A 63 1.06 5.07 -0.18
CA LEU A 63 1.35 4.85 1.23
C LEU A 63 2.79 5.30 1.49
N LYS A 64 2.96 6.07 2.55
CA LYS A 64 4.26 6.42 3.09
C LYS A 64 4.45 5.63 4.38
N VAL A 65 5.47 4.78 4.42
CA VAL A 65 5.68 3.81 5.49
C VAL A 65 7.01 4.08 6.17
N ASN A 66 6.99 4.20 7.49
CA ASN A 66 8.23 4.26 8.27
C ASN A 66 8.86 2.87 8.32
N ASP A 67 10.14 2.77 8.00
CA ASP A 67 10.84 1.49 7.88
C ASP A 67 10.99 0.75 9.22
N GLU A 68 10.78 1.42 10.33
CA GLU A 68 10.88 0.79 11.65
C GLU A 68 9.83 -0.29 11.89
N ILE A 69 8.71 -0.27 11.13
CA ILE A 69 7.68 -1.31 11.23
C ILE A 69 7.90 -2.46 10.25
N LEU A 70 8.96 -2.39 9.45
CA LEU A 70 9.27 -3.40 8.45
C LEU A 70 10.30 -4.40 8.98
N ASP A 71 10.16 -5.65 8.56
CA ASP A 71 11.17 -6.67 8.79
C ASP A 71 12.24 -6.54 7.70
N LYS A 72 13.36 -5.94 8.06
CA LYS A 72 14.42 -5.61 7.10
C LYS A 72 15.05 -6.82 6.44
N SER A 73 14.95 -8.00 7.05
CA SER A 73 15.45 -9.23 6.45
C SER A 73 14.64 -9.66 5.21
N ASN A 74 13.45 -9.09 5.03
CA ASN A 74 12.56 -9.37 3.90
C ASN A 74 12.54 -8.27 2.85
N ILE A 75 13.41 -7.28 2.99
CA ILE A 75 13.59 -6.21 1.99
C ILE A 75 14.76 -6.59 1.09
N ALA A 76 14.53 -6.60 -0.23
CA ALA A 76 15.56 -6.92 -1.20
C ALA A 76 15.57 -5.88 -2.33
N PRO A 77 16.75 -5.52 -2.84
CA PRO A 77 16.82 -4.55 -3.94
C PRO A 77 16.26 -5.14 -5.23
N VAL A 78 15.59 -4.28 -6.00
CA VAL A 78 15.18 -4.62 -7.35
C VAL A 78 16.38 -4.49 -8.28
N LYS A 79 16.59 -5.48 -9.13
CA LYS A 79 17.69 -5.50 -10.08
C LYS A 79 17.65 -4.25 -10.96
N ASN A 80 18.82 -3.63 -11.14
CA ASN A 80 19.02 -2.42 -11.95
C ASN A 80 18.31 -1.17 -11.40
N SER A 81 17.93 -1.17 -10.14
CA SER A 81 17.36 0.02 -9.50
C SER A 81 18.10 0.35 -8.22
N LYS A 82 18.26 1.64 -7.97
CA LYS A 82 18.84 2.15 -6.71
C LYS A 82 17.78 2.59 -5.71
N THR A 83 16.52 2.69 -6.16
CA THR A 83 15.44 3.26 -5.36
C THR A 83 14.30 2.30 -5.09
N LEU A 84 14.25 1.18 -5.80
CA LEU A 84 13.17 0.21 -5.66
C LEU A 84 13.63 -1.04 -4.91
N PHE A 85 12.75 -1.52 -4.06
CA PHE A 85 12.96 -2.71 -3.24
C PHE A 85 11.70 -3.55 -3.23
N THR A 86 11.87 -4.85 -3.01
CA THR A 86 10.75 -5.77 -2.81
C THR A 86 10.56 -6.07 -1.33
N TYR A 87 9.31 -6.32 -0.95
CA TYR A 87 8.97 -6.74 0.40
C TYR A 87 7.92 -7.85 0.31
N ASN A 88 8.21 -9.00 0.89
CA ASN A 88 7.39 -10.19 0.70
C ASN A 88 6.52 -10.55 1.90
N LYS A 89 6.23 -9.59 2.75
CA LYS A 89 5.37 -9.75 3.93
C LYS A 89 4.22 -8.76 3.94
N THR A 90 3.24 -9.03 4.78
CA THR A 90 2.18 -8.08 5.11
C THR A 90 2.75 -6.95 5.96
N ILE A 91 2.36 -5.71 5.63
CA ILE A 91 2.63 -4.55 6.47
C ILE A 91 1.36 -4.26 7.24
N TYR A 92 1.41 -4.46 8.56
CA TYR A 92 0.29 -4.13 9.44
C TYR A 92 0.32 -2.65 9.78
N TYR A 93 -0.83 -2.00 9.69
CA TYR A 93 -0.93 -0.58 9.93
C TYR A 93 -0.70 -0.26 11.39
N LYS A 94 0.18 0.69 11.63
CA LYS A 94 0.48 1.19 12.96
C LYS A 94 0.35 2.71 12.94
N LYS A 95 -0.43 3.23 13.88
CA LYS A 95 -0.64 4.67 14.01
C LYS A 95 0.70 5.39 14.19
N GLY A 96 0.91 6.43 13.40
CA GLY A 96 2.14 7.20 13.42
C GLY A 96 3.24 6.69 12.49
N ALA A 97 3.13 5.45 11.98
CA ALA A 97 4.12 4.88 11.08
C ALA A 97 3.65 4.81 9.63
N ILE A 98 2.36 5.04 9.38
CA ILE A 98 1.75 4.99 8.05
C ILE A 98 1.07 6.33 7.77
N ALA A 99 1.30 6.87 6.57
CA ALA A 99 0.53 7.99 6.06
C ALA A 99 -0.07 7.61 4.71
N PHE A 100 -1.30 8.04 4.49
CA PHE A 100 -1.99 7.85 3.21
C PHE A 100 -1.94 9.16 2.45
N LEU A 101 -1.34 9.13 1.27
CA LEU A 101 -1.12 10.32 0.45
C LEU A 101 -2.00 10.26 -0.78
N PHE A 102 -2.71 11.36 -1.03
CA PHE A 102 -3.64 11.47 -2.14
C PHE A 102 -3.22 12.62 -3.05
N SER A 103 -3.39 12.44 -4.36
CA SER A 103 -3.03 13.49 -5.31
C SER A 103 -4.01 14.66 -5.31
N SER A 104 -5.24 14.46 -4.81
CA SER A 104 -6.24 15.53 -4.73
C SER A 104 -7.17 15.32 -3.54
N ARG A 105 -7.82 16.41 -3.12
CA ARG A 105 -8.83 16.36 -2.07
C ARG A 105 -10.05 15.55 -2.51
N ASP A 106 -10.41 15.61 -3.79
CA ASP A 106 -11.56 14.86 -4.30
C ASP A 106 -11.38 13.35 -4.18
N LEU A 107 -10.17 12.86 -4.45
CA LEU A 107 -9.86 11.44 -4.28
C LEU A 107 -9.93 11.03 -2.81
N LEU A 108 -9.42 11.85 -1.93
CA LEU A 108 -9.51 11.62 -0.49
C LEU A 108 -10.97 11.55 -0.03
N GLU A 109 -11.78 12.53 -0.42
CA GLU A 109 -13.18 12.60 -0.01
C GLU A 109 -14.00 11.43 -0.56
N SER A 110 -13.75 11.02 -1.81
CA SER A 110 -14.41 9.85 -2.39
C SER A 110 -14.06 8.57 -1.62
N LEU A 111 -12.81 8.39 -1.26
CA LEU A 111 -12.38 7.23 -0.52
C LEU A 111 -12.93 7.20 0.90
N VAL A 112 -12.97 8.36 1.55
CA VAL A 112 -13.58 8.51 2.89
C VAL A 112 -15.06 8.14 2.85
N ALA A 113 -15.78 8.58 1.83
CA ALA A 113 -17.20 8.26 1.66
C ALA A 113 -17.44 6.76 1.50
N GLU A 114 -16.57 6.06 0.79
CA GLU A 114 -16.68 4.62 0.58
C GLU A 114 -16.24 3.79 1.80
N SER A 115 -15.33 4.30 2.62
CA SER A 115 -14.75 3.59 3.75
C SER A 115 -14.99 4.26 5.10
N GLN A 116 -16.09 4.92 5.23
CA GLN A 116 -16.43 5.87 6.30
C GLN A 116 -16.08 5.39 7.72
N ILE A 117 -16.37 4.14 8.03
CA ILE A 117 -16.16 3.60 9.38
C ILE A 117 -14.68 3.56 9.77
N LEU A 118 -13.81 3.25 8.82
CA LEU A 118 -12.40 3.01 9.11
C LEU A 118 -11.58 4.30 9.18
N PHE A 119 -11.93 5.31 8.40
CA PHE A 119 -11.24 6.59 8.46
C PHE A 119 -11.43 7.31 9.77
N GLU A 120 -12.57 7.15 10.41
CA GLU A 120 -12.87 7.80 11.68
C GLU A 120 -12.15 7.14 12.86
N SER A 121 -11.74 5.87 12.72
CA SER A 121 -11.27 5.12 13.88
C SER A 121 -9.76 5.25 14.12
N ASN A 122 -8.90 5.03 13.13
CA ASN A 122 -7.48 4.79 13.43
C ASN A 122 -6.47 5.59 12.62
N PHE A 123 -6.79 6.02 11.40
CA PHE A 123 -5.80 6.59 10.50
C PHE A 123 -6.15 7.99 10.06
N ARG A 124 -5.14 8.84 10.04
CA ARG A 124 -5.27 10.20 9.52
C ARG A 124 -4.68 10.27 8.13
N ASN A 125 -5.37 10.99 7.26
CA ASN A 125 -4.99 11.13 5.87
C ASN A 125 -4.12 12.35 5.68
N THR A 126 -3.11 12.19 4.84
CA THR A 126 -2.29 13.29 4.39
C THR A 126 -2.56 13.52 2.91
N ILE A 127 -2.84 14.76 2.56
CA ILE A 127 -3.05 15.17 1.17
C ILE A 127 -1.73 15.72 0.64
N ILE A 128 -1.36 15.25 -0.54
CA ILE A 128 -0.16 15.74 -1.23
C ILE A 128 -0.46 17.08 -1.88
#